data_95376750a2de01b6d5552e2d0c152daa
#
_entry.id   95376750a2de01b6d5552e2d0c152daa
#
_cell.length_a   1.000
_cell.length_b   1.000
_cell.length_c   1.000
_cell.angle_alpha   90.00
_cell.angle_beta   90.00
_cell.angle_gamma   90.00
#
_symmetry.space_group_name_H-M   'P 1'
#
loop_
_entity.id
_entity.type
_entity.pdbx_description
1 polymer ?
#
loop_
_entity_poly.entity_id
_entity_poly.type
_entity_poly.pdbx_seq_one_letter_code
_entity_poly.pdbx_strand_id
1 'polypeptide(L)'
;RNYTANIEQTLTLLEVPSWWTTLLILPWDHSFAHTVGIYIMMSVGGSFAAVQSGKSYLDSLKNIPGNIREIRPVFLLSAPSLVKNLRKGIEKGIREKGRLTEKLFAVALKVAYRYNGNGRNRGKGLRIILKPLHQLFDQILFKKIRANFGGRLRFFIGGAALLDLEIQQFFYAIGIPVFQGYGLSEASPVISANVESRHKLGSSGILVSPLELKICDGDGKELPVGEKGEIVIRGENVMKGYWKNEKATRDTLRDGWLYTGDMGYIDHEGFLYVLGRFKSLLIGDDGEKYSPEGIEEAITDHSPLIEQMMLYNNQDKYTTALVIPNKDAMVMWAKTHNQNLHQLKGQEAVLIEIEAEINQYKSGGKHGGQFPARWLPSAIAIIPEAFTVNNGLLNSTGKMVRTKIVGRYKDQIALLHSPEAKDILNAGNLSAIKKLFSS
;
A
#
# COMPACT_ATOMS: atom_id res chain seq x y z
N ARG A 1 29.45 3.87 3.85
CA ARG A 1 29.39 2.74 4.78
C ARG A 1 27.94 2.21 4.96
N ASN A 2 26.96 3.06 5.26
CA ASN A 2 25.58 2.58 5.54
C ASN A 2 25.00 1.80 4.36
N TYR A 3 25.09 2.32 3.13
CA TYR A 3 24.62 1.60 1.93
C TYR A 3 25.38 0.30 1.68
N THR A 4 26.71 0.30 1.85
CA THR A 4 27.52 -0.92 1.67
C THR A 4 27.10 -2.01 2.66
N ALA A 5 26.94 -1.64 3.95
CA ALA A 5 26.45 -2.56 4.97
C ALA A 5 25.05 -3.09 4.62
N ASN A 6 24.14 -2.22 4.15
CA ASN A 6 22.78 -2.65 3.82
C ASN A 6 22.72 -3.55 2.57
N ILE A 7 23.62 -3.39 1.61
CA ILE A 7 23.79 -4.32 0.48
C ILE A 7 24.14 -5.71 1.00
N GLU A 8 25.20 -5.80 1.82
CA GLU A 8 25.65 -7.07 2.41
C GLU A 8 24.55 -7.72 3.24
N GLN A 9 23.89 -6.95 4.11
CA GLN A 9 22.75 -7.40 4.91
C GLN A 9 21.61 -7.93 4.04
N THR A 10 21.24 -7.21 2.97
CA THR A 10 20.13 -7.61 2.09
C THR A 10 20.45 -8.91 1.34
N LEU A 11 21.69 -9.10 0.94
CA LEU A 11 22.15 -10.32 0.27
C LEU A 11 22.14 -11.56 1.19
N THR A 12 22.01 -11.39 2.52
CA THR A 12 21.77 -12.53 3.42
C THR A 12 20.37 -13.12 3.28
N LEU A 13 19.42 -12.33 2.80
CA LEU A 13 18.04 -12.79 2.59
C LEU A 13 17.82 -13.31 1.16
N LEU A 14 18.42 -12.67 0.18
CA LEU A 14 18.13 -12.89 -1.22
C LEU A 14 19.44 -13.14 -1.99
N GLU A 15 19.65 -14.36 -2.44
CA GLU A 15 20.71 -14.66 -3.40
C GLU A 15 20.35 -14.07 -4.76
N VAL A 16 21.20 -13.17 -5.26
CA VAL A 16 21.02 -12.48 -6.54
C VAL A 16 22.12 -12.93 -7.51
N PRO A 17 21.83 -13.87 -8.41
CA PRO A 17 22.82 -14.31 -9.41
C PRO A 17 23.17 -13.20 -10.40
N SER A 18 24.41 -13.19 -10.91
CA SER A 18 24.89 -12.17 -11.85
C SER A 18 24.12 -12.09 -13.18
N TRP A 19 23.42 -13.16 -13.57
CA TRP A 19 22.57 -13.18 -14.78
C TRP A 19 21.19 -12.54 -14.58
N TRP A 20 20.85 -12.10 -13.36
CA TRP A 20 19.58 -11.41 -13.13
C TRP A 20 19.58 -10.03 -13.74
N THR A 21 18.38 -9.65 -14.22
CA THR A 21 18.10 -8.33 -14.77
C THR A 21 16.88 -7.76 -14.06
N THR A 22 16.91 -6.48 -13.71
CA THR A 22 15.75 -5.74 -13.22
C THR A 22 15.46 -4.54 -14.11
N LEU A 23 14.23 -4.01 -14.03
CA LEU A 23 13.82 -2.77 -14.67
C LEU A 23 13.53 -1.73 -13.58
N LEU A 24 14.23 -0.61 -13.61
CA LEU A 24 14.08 0.49 -12.66
C LEU A 24 12.84 1.30 -13.00
N ILE A 25 11.79 1.14 -12.21
CA ILE A 25 10.49 1.82 -12.37
C ILE A 25 10.35 2.93 -11.33
N LEU A 26 10.89 2.71 -10.12
CA LEU A 26 10.85 3.68 -9.03
C LEU A 26 11.82 4.85 -9.26
N PRO A 27 11.55 6.05 -8.71
CA PRO A 27 12.48 7.17 -8.74
C PRO A 27 13.87 6.80 -8.19
N TRP A 28 14.92 7.14 -8.92
CA TRP A 28 16.29 6.70 -8.59
C TRP A 28 16.89 7.39 -7.37
N ASP A 29 16.39 8.56 -7.02
CA ASP A 29 16.74 9.30 -5.81
C ASP A 29 16.16 8.70 -4.53
N HIS A 30 15.21 7.76 -4.66
CA HIS A 30 14.66 7.04 -3.53
C HIS A 30 15.61 5.93 -3.08
N SER A 31 15.94 5.88 -1.77
CA SER A 31 16.89 4.93 -1.19
C SER A 31 16.61 3.47 -1.55
N PHE A 32 15.36 3.05 -1.62
CA PHE A 32 14.97 1.71 -2.02
C PHE A 32 15.33 1.39 -3.47
N ALA A 33 15.10 2.34 -4.39
CA ALA A 33 15.39 2.16 -5.80
C ALA A 33 16.90 2.02 -6.05
N HIS A 34 17.71 2.93 -5.50
CA HIS A 34 19.15 2.89 -5.76
C HIS A 34 19.87 1.78 -4.97
N THR A 35 19.47 1.47 -3.74
CA THR A 35 20.13 0.39 -3.00
C THR A 35 19.83 -0.97 -3.61
N VAL A 36 18.54 -1.32 -3.77
CA VAL A 36 18.16 -2.67 -4.23
C VAL A 36 18.23 -2.79 -5.76
N GLY A 37 17.84 -1.74 -6.50
CA GLY A 37 17.77 -1.79 -7.96
C GLY A 37 19.11 -1.49 -8.65
N ILE A 38 19.98 -0.69 -8.05
CA ILE A 38 21.25 -0.28 -8.66
C ILE A 38 22.44 -0.91 -7.93
N TYR A 39 22.62 -0.60 -6.64
CA TYR A 39 23.86 -0.96 -5.95
C TYR A 39 23.99 -2.46 -5.71
N ILE A 40 22.90 -3.17 -5.33
CA ILE A 40 22.93 -4.63 -5.23
C ILE A 40 23.25 -5.23 -6.60
N MET A 41 22.57 -4.79 -7.67
CA MET A 41 22.84 -5.33 -9.00
C MET A 41 24.29 -5.11 -9.44
N MET A 42 24.85 -3.93 -9.18
CA MET A 42 26.28 -3.67 -9.45
C MET A 42 27.20 -4.55 -8.62
N SER A 43 26.91 -4.76 -7.34
CA SER A 43 27.77 -5.53 -6.43
C SER A 43 27.87 -7.01 -6.80
N VAL A 44 26.82 -7.57 -7.42
CA VAL A 44 26.76 -8.98 -7.84
C VAL A 44 27.06 -9.18 -9.33
N GLY A 45 27.34 -8.12 -10.09
CA GLY A 45 27.54 -8.19 -11.54
C GLY A 45 26.24 -8.43 -12.32
N GLY A 46 25.08 -8.12 -11.72
CA GLY A 46 23.77 -8.20 -12.37
C GLY A 46 23.52 -7.02 -13.32
N SER A 47 22.39 -7.05 -14.03
CA SER A 47 22.04 -6.01 -15.00
C SER A 47 20.77 -5.26 -14.57
N PHE A 48 20.70 -3.98 -14.89
CA PHE A 48 19.48 -3.20 -14.76
C PHE A 48 19.23 -2.34 -16.00
N ALA A 49 17.96 -2.07 -16.28
CA ALA A 49 17.51 -1.18 -17.34
C ALA A 49 16.62 -0.08 -16.75
N ALA A 50 16.51 1.03 -17.46
CA ALA A 50 15.61 2.11 -17.10
C ALA A 50 14.32 2.05 -17.95
N VAL A 51 13.22 2.53 -17.38
CA VAL A 51 11.99 2.75 -18.17
C VAL A 51 12.24 3.82 -19.21
N GLN A 52 11.78 3.59 -20.44
CA GLN A 52 11.86 4.56 -21.51
C GLN A 52 11.09 5.83 -21.13
N SER A 53 11.78 6.97 -21.16
CA SER A 53 11.19 8.27 -20.86
C SER A 53 10.12 8.65 -21.88
N GLY A 54 8.97 9.11 -21.41
CA GLY A 54 7.93 9.71 -22.20
C GLY A 54 8.03 11.25 -22.20
N LYS A 55 7.11 11.93 -22.90
CA LYS A 55 7.00 13.39 -22.87
C LYS A 55 6.59 13.94 -21.50
N SER A 56 5.95 13.10 -20.68
CA SER A 56 5.54 13.38 -19.30
C SER A 56 5.78 12.16 -18.42
N TYR A 57 5.66 12.34 -17.10
CA TYR A 57 5.71 11.22 -16.14
C TYR A 57 4.63 10.16 -16.45
N LEU A 58 3.40 10.60 -16.76
CA LEU A 58 2.30 9.70 -17.10
C LEU A 58 2.57 8.92 -18.41
N ASP A 59 3.24 9.53 -19.39
CA ASP A 59 3.61 8.83 -20.62
C ASP A 59 4.73 7.82 -20.38
N SER A 60 5.67 8.12 -19.48
CA SER A 60 6.68 7.15 -19.03
C SER A 60 6.04 5.93 -18.37
N LEU A 61 4.98 6.11 -17.55
CA LEU A 61 4.25 5.00 -16.93
C LEU A 61 3.58 4.09 -17.97
N LYS A 62 3.10 4.64 -19.09
CA LYS A 62 2.50 3.85 -20.19
C LYS A 62 3.51 2.95 -20.89
N ASN A 63 4.80 3.27 -20.84
CA ASN A 63 5.87 2.47 -21.44
C ASN A 63 6.23 1.24 -20.61
N ILE A 64 5.90 1.21 -19.30
CA ILE A 64 6.28 0.14 -18.38
C ILE A 64 5.91 -1.26 -18.91
N PRO A 65 4.67 -1.56 -19.35
CA PRO A 65 4.32 -2.91 -19.83
C PRO A 65 5.11 -3.32 -21.09
N GLY A 66 5.43 -2.35 -21.96
CA GLY A 66 6.29 -2.57 -23.14
C GLY A 66 7.71 -2.91 -22.73
N ASN A 67 8.31 -2.10 -21.88
CA ASN A 67 9.67 -2.30 -21.41
C ASN A 67 9.83 -3.58 -20.57
N ILE A 68 8.82 -3.99 -19.77
CA ILE A 68 8.85 -5.30 -19.09
C ILE A 68 8.94 -6.45 -20.09
N ARG A 69 8.19 -6.40 -21.20
CA ARG A 69 8.22 -7.44 -22.25
C ARG A 69 9.55 -7.47 -23.01
N GLU A 70 10.13 -6.31 -23.26
CA GLU A 70 11.41 -6.16 -23.95
C GLU A 70 12.59 -6.62 -23.09
N ILE A 71 12.72 -6.08 -21.88
CA ILE A 71 13.82 -6.35 -20.95
C ILE A 71 13.71 -7.75 -20.31
N ARG A 72 12.48 -8.25 -20.12
CA ARG A 72 12.20 -9.53 -19.48
C ARG A 72 12.88 -9.67 -18.12
N PRO A 73 12.61 -8.74 -17.18
CA PRO A 73 13.27 -8.72 -15.88
C PRO A 73 12.95 -9.97 -15.08
N VAL A 74 13.85 -10.34 -14.16
CA VAL A 74 13.67 -11.46 -13.24
C VAL A 74 12.87 -11.02 -12.01
N PHE A 75 13.12 -9.81 -11.53
CA PHE A 75 12.35 -9.19 -10.47
C PHE A 75 12.11 -7.71 -10.74
N LEU A 76 11.16 -7.13 -10.04
CA LEU A 76 10.82 -5.70 -10.13
C LEU A 76 10.63 -5.11 -8.74
N LEU A 77 11.14 -3.91 -8.54
CA LEU A 77 10.79 -3.09 -7.37
C LEU A 77 9.47 -2.38 -7.66
N SER A 78 8.57 -2.39 -6.69
CA SER A 78 7.25 -1.81 -6.87
C SER A 78 6.77 -1.03 -5.65
N ALA A 79 6.01 0.03 -5.94
CA ALA A 79 5.11 0.67 -4.97
C ALA A 79 3.71 0.06 -5.09
N PRO A 80 2.86 0.16 -4.05
CA PRO A 80 1.50 -0.38 -4.07
C PRO A 80 0.67 0.07 -5.27
N SER A 81 0.75 1.33 -5.67
CA SER A 81 0.02 1.89 -6.82
C SER A 81 0.33 1.17 -8.14
N LEU A 82 1.58 0.79 -8.36
CA LEU A 82 1.98 0.07 -9.58
C LEU A 82 1.30 -1.30 -9.66
N VAL A 83 1.40 -2.11 -8.61
CA VAL A 83 0.83 -3.47 -8.61
C VAL A 83 -0.70 -3.43 -8.64
N LYS A 84 -1.34 -2.44 -8.00
CA LYS A 84 -2.79 -2.19 -8.11
C LYS A 84 -3.19 -1.92 -9.56
N ASN A 85 -2.47 -1.07 -10.27
CA ASN A 85 -2.72 -0.77 -11.69
C ASN A 85 -2.49 -1.99 -12.58
N LEU A 86 -1.45 -2.78 -12.31
CA LEU A 86 -1.19 -4.03 -13.04
C LEU A 86 -2.33 -5.04 -12.82
N ARG A 87 -2.85 -5.19 -11.59
CA ARG A 87 -4.02 -6.03 -11.31
C ARG A 87 -5.24 -5.56 -12.11
N LYS A 88 -5.57 -4.27 -12.07
CA LYS A 88 -6.69 -3.69 -12.84
C LYS A 88 -6.54 -3.97 -14.34
N GLY A 89 -5.32 -3.87 -14.88
CA GLY A 89 -5.02 -4.19 -16.27
C GLY A 89 -5.23 -5.67 -16.61
N ILE A 90 -4.79 -6.58 -15.73
CA ILE A 90 -5.01 -8.03 -15.89
C ILE A 90 -6.51 -8.35 -15.88
N GLU A 91 -7.25 -7.85 -14.88
CA GLU A 91 -8.69 -8.10 -14.75
C GLU A 91 -9.46 -7.53 -15.95
N LYS A 92 -9.09 -6.34 -16.45
CA LYS A 92 -9.65 -5.75 -17.67
C LYS A 92 -9.41 -6.66 -18.87
N GLY A 93 -8.16 -7.11 -19.10
CA GLY A 93 -7.84 -7.99 -20.22
C GLY A 93 -8.52 -9.37 -20.13
N ILE A 94 -8.87 -9.85 -18.94
CA ILE A 94 -9.67 -11.05 -18.74
C ILE A 94 -11.13 -10.81 -19.12
N ARG A 95 -11.74 -9.69 -18.70
CA ARG A 95 -13.12 -9.31 -19.06
C ARG A 95 -13.31 -9.15 -20.58
N GLU A 96 -12.33 -8.54 -21.25
CA GLU A 96 -12.34 -8.37 -22.71
C GLU A 96 -12.35 -9.69 -23.48
N LYS A 97 -11.91 -10.79 -22.86
CA LYS A 97 -11.98 -12.17 -23.44
C LYS A 97 -13.34 -12.83 -23.25
N GLY A 98 -14.29 -12.17 -22.62
CA GLY A 98 -15.67 -12.58 -22.46
C GLY A 98 -16.01 -13.22 -21.12
N ARG A 99 -17.31 -13.26 -20.82
CA ARG A 99 -17.88 -13.70 -19.52
C ARG A 99 -17.45 -15.10 -19.07
N LEU A 100 -17.27 -16.02 -20.02
CA LEU A 100 -16.85 -17.40 -19.68
C LEU A 100 -15.43 -17.41 -19.12
N THR A 101 -14.50 -16.67 -19.77
CA THR A 101 -13.11 -16.53 -19.30
C THR A 101 -13.05 -15.85 -17.94
N GLU A 102 -13.87 -14.82 -17.72
CA GLU A 102 -13.97 -14.12 -16.44
C GLU A 102 -14.44 -15.06 -15.31
N LYS A 103 -15.50 -15.84 -15.53
CA LYS A 103 -15.98 -16.85 -14.56
C LYS A 103 -14.92 -17.90 -14.26
N LEU A 104 -14.26 -18.42 -15.30
CA LEU A 104 -13.21 -19.41 -15.15
C LEU A 104 -12.03 -18.86 -14.35
N PHE A 105 -11.64 -17.60 -14.61
CA PHE A 105 -10.57 -16.93 -13.88
C PHE A 105 -10.94 -16.73 -12.40
N ALA A 106 -12.18 -16.34 -12.10
CA ALA A 106 -12.65 -16.21 -10.72
C ALA A 106 -12.60 -17.55 -9.94
N VAL A 107 -12.96 -18.67 -10.60
CA VAL A 107 -12.85 -20.02 -10.01
C VAL A 107 -11.38 -20.37 -9.79
N ALA A 108 -10.52 -20.12 -10.79
CA ALA A 108 -9.09 -20.37 -10.70
C ALA A 108 -8.42 -19.61 -9.54
N LEU A 109 -8.77 -18.34 -9.34
CA LEU A 109 -8.30 -17.55 -8.20
C LEU A 109 -8.75 -18.15 -6.87
N LYS A 110 -10.02 -18.54 -6.72
CA LYS A 110 -10.53 -19.18 -5.50
C LYS A 110 -9.77 -20.47 -5.15
N VAL A 111 -9.48 -21.29 -6.14
CA VAL A 111 -8.68 -22.52 -5.98
C VAL A 111 -7.25 -22.17 -5.56
N ALA A 112 -6.62 -21.20 -6.24
CA ALA A 112 -5.26 -20.77 -5.94
C ALA A 112 -5.15 -20.17 -4.55
N TYR A 113 -6.08 -19.33 -4.11
CA TYR A 113 -6.10 -18.75 -2.75
C TYR A 113 -6.18 -19.85 -1.68
N ARG A 114 -7.05 -20.84 -1.87
CA ARG A 114 -7.17 -21.97 -0.92
C ARG A 114 -5.91 -22.83 -0.90
N TYR A 115 -5.33 -23.13 -2.06
CA TYR A 115 -4.10 -23.91 -2.18
C TYR A 115 -2.91 -23.20 -1.54
N ASN A 116 -2.76 -21.92 -1.83
CA ASN A 116 -1.62 -21.10 -1.40
C ASN A 116 -1.67 -20.71 0.09
N GLY A 117 -2.86 -20.51 0.66
CA GLY A 117 -3.04 -20.04 2.04
C GLY A 117 -2.31 -18.71 2.29
N ASN A 118 -1.51 -18.65 3.35
CA ASN A 118 -0.67 -17.49 3.68
C ASN A 118 0.75 -17.55 3.08
N GLY A 119 1.00 -18.43 2.11
CA GLY A 119 2.32 -18.71 1.54
C GLY A 119 3.09 -19.77 2.34
N ARG A 120 3.21 -19.63 3.65
CA ARG A 120 3.93 -20.54 4.55
C ARG A 120 3.31 -21.95 4.61
N ASN A 121 2.00 -22.03 4.44
CA ASN A 121 1.22 -23.27 4.47
C ASN A 121 0.74 -23.72 3.08
N ARG A 122 1.37 -23.24 2.01
CA ARG A 122 1.06 -23.62 0.63
C ARG A 122 1.09 -25.13 0.43
N GLY A 123 -0.03 -25.69 -0.06
CA GLY A 123 -0.15 -27.13 -0.34
C GLY A 123 0.00 -28.06 0.86
N LYS A 124 -0.05 -27.55 2.12
CA LYS A 124 0.05 -28.35 3.34
C LYS A 124 -1.33 -28.85 3.80
N GLY A 125 -1.37 -29.99 4.47
CA GLY A 125 -2.61 -30.59 4.96
C GLY A 125 -3.60 -30.84 3.84
N LEU A 126 -4.89 -30.62 4.09
CA LEU A 126 -5.97 -30.81 3.12
C LEU A 126 -5.83 -29.96 1.83
N ARG A 127 -4.99 -28.93 1.85
CA ARG A 127 -4.77 -28.10 0.65
C ARG A 127 -4.07 -28.84 -0.48
N ILE A 128 -3.34 -29.93 -0.19
CA ILE A 128 -2.65 -30.74 -1.18
C ILE A 128 -3.61 -31.31 -2.24
N ILE A 129 -4.87 -31.58 -1.87
CA ILE A 129 -5.91 -32.12 -2.76
C ILE A 129 -6.20 -31.16 -3.92
N LEU A 130 -6.00 -29.84 -3.70
CA LEU A 130 -6.21 -28.82 -4.73
C LEU A 130 -5.06 -28.71 -5.73
N LYS A 131 -3.93 -29.41 -5.51
CA LYS A 131 -2.73 -29.31 -6.34
C LYS A 131 -2.99 -29.61 -7.83
N PRO A 132 -3.67 -30.71 -8.22
CA PRO A 132 -3.90 -30.99 -9.64
C PRO A 132 -4.73 -29.91 -10.34
N LEU A 133 -5.79 -29.44 -9.66
CA LEU A 133 -6.66 -28.39 -10.19
C LEU A 133 -5.94 -27.04 -10.29
N HIS A 134 -5.13 -26.71 -9.29
CA HIS A 134 -4.27 -25.53 -9.33
C HIS A 134 -3.28 -25.59 -10.50
N GLN A 135 -2.63 -26.73 -10.74
CA GLN A 135 -1.71 -26.92 -11.86
C GLN A 135 -2.41 -26.79 -13.22
N LEU A 136 -3.62 -27.32 -13.35
CA LEU A 136 -4.43 -27.15 -14.57
C LEU A 136 -4.71 -25.66 -14.83
N PHE A 137 -5.20 -24.91 -13.85
CA PHE A 137 -5.44 -23.47 -14.00
C PHE A 137 -4.17 -22.68 -14.24
N ASP A 138 -3.05 -23.11 -13.67
CA ASP A 138 -1.76 -22.50 -13.95
C ASP A 138 -1.41 -22.59 -15.44
N GLN A 139 -1.53 -23.76 -16.04
CA GLN A 139 -1.21 -23.99 -17.45
C GLN A 139 -2.13 -23.24 -18.41
N ILE A 140 -3.45 -23.25 -18.17
CA ILE A 140 -4.42 -22.70 -19.11
C ILE A 140 -4.63 -21.20 -18.98
N LEU A 141 -4.41 -20.62 -17.78
CA LEU A 141 -4.69 -19.21 -17.47
C LEU A 141 -3.44 -18.46 -16.97
N PHE A 142 -2.86 -18.86 -15.83
CA PHE A 142 -1.86 -18.04 -15.14
C PHE A 142 -0.55 -17.96 -15.92
N LYS A 143 -0.12 -19.05 -16.57
CA LYS A 143 1.05 -19.04 -17.46
C LYS A 143 0.92 -18.02 -18.59
N LYS A 144 -0.28 -17.84 -19.16
CA LYS A 144 -0.53 -16.84 -20.21
C LYS A 144 -0.46 -15.41 -19.67
N ILE A 145 -0.90 -15.20 -18.43
CA ILE A 145 -0.76 -13.90 -17.75
C ILE A 145 0.71 -13.59 -17.53
N ARG A 146 1.49 -14.55 -16.98
CA ARG A 146 2.94 -14.38 -16.76
C ARG A 146 3.72 -14.11 -18.04
N ALA A 147 3.29 -14.66 -19.16
CA ALA A 147 3.92 -14.39 -20.47
C ALA A 147 3.87 -12.90 -20.85
N ASN A 148 2.81 -12.17 -20.46
CA ASN A 148 2.70 -10.74 -20.68
C ASN A 148 3.71 -9.90 -19.87
N PHE A 149 4.32 -10.51 -18.85
CA PHE A 149 5.42 -9.94 -18.06
C PHE A 149 6.81 -10.39 -18.57
N GLY A 150 6.92 -10.77 -19.84
CA GLY A 150 8.18 -11.21 -20.46
C GLY A 150 8.58 -12.65 -20.14
N GLY A 151 7.78 -13.38 -19.35
CA GLY A 151 7.93 -14.83 -19.05
C GLY A 151 9.10 -15.20 -18.13
N ARG A 152 9.95 -14.25 -17.71
CA ARG A 152 11.06 -14.46 -16.77
C ARG A 152 10.81 -13.86 -15.38
N LEU A 153 9.79 -13.01 -15.24
CA LEU A 153 9.49 -12.34 -13.98
C LEU A 153 9.06 -13.36 -12.91
N ARG A 154 9.83 -13.44 -11.83
CA ARG A 154 9.62 -14.37 -10.73
C ARG A 154 8.80 -13.73 -9.61
N PHE A 155 9.11 -12.48 -9.24
CA PHE A 155 8.45 -11.77 -8.16
C PHE A 155 8.60 -10.25 -8.28
N PHE A 156 7.77 -9.55 -7.53
CA PHE A 156 7.97 -8.14 -7.17
C PHE A 156 8.48 -8.04 -5.74
N ILE A 157 9.27 -7.02 -5.44
CA ILE A 157 9.56 -6.59 -4.08
C ILE A 157 8.77 -5.30 -3.85
N GLY A 158 7.77 -5.38 -2.97
CA GLY A 158 6.94 -4.24 -2.59
C GLY A 158 7.55 -3.50 -1.40
N GLY A 159 7.65 -2.18 -1.52
CA GLY A 159 8.16 -1.30 -0.48
C GLY A 159 7.46 0.05 -0.48
N ALA A 160 7.98 0.98 0.30
CA ALA A 160 7.51 2.35 0.48
C ALA A 160 6.16 2.51 1.21
N ALA A 161 5.23 1.58 1.14
CA ALA A 161 4.00 1.55 1.93
C ALA A 161 3.54 0.09 2.14
N LEU A 162 2.61 -0.12 3.06
CA LEU A 162 2.00 -1.44 3.27
C LEU A 162 1.17 -1.82 2.04
N LEU A 163 1.26 -3.07 1.65
CA LEU A 163 0.49 -3.61 0.54
C LEU A 163 -0.66 -4.43 1.07
N ASP A 164 -1.86 -4.16 0.59
CA ASP A 164 -3.06 -4.92 0.92
C ASP A 164 -2.85 -6.43 0.72
N LEU A 165 -3.37 -7.22 1.68
CA LEU A 165 -3.24 -8.67 1.66
C LEU A 165 -3.91 -9.29 0.42
N GLU A 166 -5.02 -8.72 -0.06
CA GLU A 166 -5.72 -9.21 -1.24
C GLU A 166 -4.86 -9.07 -2.51
N ILE A 167 -4.12 -7.96 -2.64
CA ILE A 167 -3.17 -7.75 -3.74
C ILE A 167 -2.03 -8.77 -3.67
N GLN A 168 -1.47 -9.01 -2.47
CA GLN A 168 -0.44 -10.04 -2.28
C GLN A 168 -0.96 -11.42 -2.68
N GLN A 169 -2.16 -11.79 -2.23
CA GLN A 169 -2.81 -13.07 -2.57
C GLN A 169 -3.06 -13.21 -4.07
N PHE A 170 -3.52 -12.14 -4.72
CA PHE A 170 -3.78 -12.12 -6.17
C PHE A 170 -2.51 -12.43 -6.96
N PHE A 171 -1.43 -11.70 -6.72
CA PHE A 171 -0.17 -11.90 -7.42
C PHE A 171 0.48 -13.24 -7.07
N TYR A 172 0.33 -13.70 -5.83
CA TYR A 172 0.78 -15.03 -5.43
C TYR A 172 0.01 -16.14 -6.16
N ALA A 173 -1.30 -15.96 -6.36
CA ALA A 173 -2.15 -16.91 -7.09
C ALA A 173 -1.76 -17.04 -8.55
N ILE A 174 -1.42 -15.94 -9.24
CA ILE A 174 -0.98 -15.98 -10.64
C ILE A 174 0.48 -16.40 -10.81
N GLY A 175 1.20 -16.65 -9.70
CA GLY A 175 2.58 -17.16 -9.71
C GLY A 175 3.65 -16.10 -9.95
N ILE A 176 3.37 -14.83 -9.69
CA ILE A 176 4.33 -13.72 -9.62
C ILE A 176 4.09 -12.99 -8.30
N PRO A 177 4.53 -13.54 -7.15
CA PRO A 177 4.26 -12.95 -5.84
C PRO A 177 4.79 -11.51 -5.72
N VAL A 178 4.10 -10.70 -4.92
CA VAL A 178 4.63 -9.43 -4.43
C VAL A 178 5.09 -9.67 -2.99
N PHE A 179 6.37 -9.67 -2.78
CA PHE A 179 6.99 -9.82 -1.47
C PHE A 179 7.11 -8.46 -0.80
N GLN A 180 6.34 -8.27 0.26
CA GLN A 180 6.39 -7.06 1.06
C GLN A 180 7.72 -7.00 1.81
N GLY A 181 8.41 -5.86 1.70
CA GLY A 181 9.54 -5.47 2.53
C GLY A 181 9.21 -4.25 3.39
N TYR A 182 10.04 -3.99 4.37
CA TYR A 182 10.00 -2.82 5.22
C TYR A 182 11.38 -2.18 5.33
N GLY A 183 11.39 -0.87 5.32
CA GLY A 183 12.58 -0.07 5.48
C GLY A 183 12.31 1.42 5.43
N LEU A 184 13.31 2.20 5.75
CA LEU A 184 13.28 3.66 5.76
C LEU A 184 14.65 4.22 5.36
N SER A 185 14.67 5.46 4.87
CA SER A 185 15.91 6.10 4.41
C SER A 185 16.97 6.17 5.49
N GLU A 186 16.56 6.33 6.74
CA GLU A 186 17.39 6.34 7.94
C GLU A 186 18.11 4.99 8.20
N ALA A 187 17.67 3.92 7.55
CA ALA A 187 18.26 2.57 7.62
C ALA A 187 18.88 2.09 6.29
N SER A 188 18.98 2.90 5.24
CA SER A 188 19.73 2.74 3.97
C SER A 188 19.31 1.62 3.00
N PRO A 189 18.08 1.23 2.74
CA PRO A 189 16.90 1.41 3.58
C PRO A 189 16.40 0.11 4.22
N VAL A 190 16.87 -1.10 3.77
CA VAL A 190 16.21 -2.39 4.03
C VAL A 190 16.39 -2.84 5.48
N ILE A 191 15.29 -3.10 6.16
CA ILE A 191 15.24 -3.66 7.51
C ILE A 191 14.75 -5.10 7.47
N SER A 192 13.70 -5.38 6.70
CA SER A 192 13.15 -6.72 6.55
C SER A 192 12.52 -6.91 5.16
N ALA A 193 12.46 -8.14 4.71
CA ALA A 193 11.74 -8.51 3.47
C ALA A 193 11.24 -9.94 3.50
N ASN A 194 10.10 -10.18 2.84
CA ASN A 194 9.74 -11.51 2.40
C ASN A 194 10.59 -11.87 1.17
N VAL A 195 10.99 -13.13 1.08
CA VAL A 195 11.77 -13.68 -0.04
C VAL A 195 11.19 -15.02 -0.47
N GLU A 196 11.54 -15.52 -1.66
CA GLU A 196 10.99 -16.77 -2.19
C GLU A 196 11.17 -17.95 -1.23
N SER A 197 12.33 -18.06 -0.60
CA SER A 197 12.66 -19.15 0.35
C SER A 197 11.92 -19.06 1.66
N ARG A 198 11.59 -17.84 2.11
CA ARG A 198 10.94 -17.58 3.40
C ARG A 198 10.03 -16.36 3.35
N HIS A 199 8.73 -16.62 3.28
CA HIS A 199 7.72 -15.56 3.23
C HIS A 199 6.44 -15.95 3.95
N LYS A 200 5.69 -14.94 4.34
CA LYS A 200 4.36 -15.07 4.96
C LYS A 200 3.53 -13.86 4.50
N LEU A 201 2.49 -14.11 3.72
CA LEU A 201 1.63 -13.04 3.21
C LEU A 201 1.00 -12.25 4.36
N GLY A 202 0.97 -10.93 4.23
CA GLY A 202 0.52 -10.01 5.27
C GLY A 202 1.63 -9.55 6.22
N SER A 203 2.81 -10.21 6.23
CA SER A 203 3.98 -9.75 6.98
C SER A 203 4.89 -8.86 6.15
N SER A 204 5.75 -8.09 6.81
CA SER A 204 6.86 -7.35 6.18
C SER A 204 8.15 -8.17 6.06
N GLY A 205 8.06 -9.49 6.30
CA GLY A 205 9.14 -10.45 6.12
C GLY A 205 10.03 -10.63 7.35
N ILE A 206 11.24 -11.15 7.11
CA ILE A 206 12.26 -11.42 8.12
C ILE A 206 13.36 -10.37 8.05
N LEU A 207 14.06 -10.18 9.17
CA LEU A 207 15.13 -9.19 9.27
C LEU A 207 16.32 -9.53 8.36
N VAL A 208 16.96 -8.49 7.83
CA VAL A 208 18.31 -8.61 7.24
C VAL A 208 19.33 -8.90 8.34
N SER A 209 20.45 -9.51 8.00
CA SER A 209 21.48 -9.86 8.99
C SER A 209 22.87 -9.31 8.57
N PRO A 210 23.69 -8.80 9.50
CA PRO A 210 23.38 -8.54 10.91
C PRO A 210 22.58 -7.24 11.10
N LEU A 211 21.46 -7.33 11.80
CA LEU A 211 20.67 -6.19 12.25
C LEU A 211 20.01 -6.58 13.57
N GLU A 212 20.09 -5.70 14.56
CA GLU A 212 19.36 -5.87 15.82
C GLU A 212 18.02 -5.13 15.73
N LEU A 213 16.97 -5.77 16.22
CA LEU A 213 15.63 -5.19 16.32
C LEU A 213 14.99 -5.55 17.64
N LYS A 214 14.31 -4.59 18.25
CA LYS A 214 13.43 -4.77 19.40
C LYS A 214 12.11 -4.03 19.18
N ILE A 215 11.07 -4.50 19.82
CA ILE A 215 9.77 -3.81 19.86
C ILE A 215 9.68 -3.17 21.24
N CYS A 216 9.42 -1.86 21.30
CA CYS A 216 9.43 -1.12 22.56
C CYS A 216 8.07 -0.47 22.82
N ASP A 217 7.73 -0.33 24.11
CA ASP A 217 6.62 0.50 24.56
C ASP A 217 6.94 2.01 24.47
N GLY A 218 6.01 2.87 24.92
CA GLY A 218 6.17 4.32 24.91
C GLY A 218 7.33 4.86 25.76
N ASP A 219 7.80 4.08 26.72
CA ASP A 219 8.90 4.41 27.63
C ASP A 219 10.24 3.85 27.15
N GLY A 220 10.25 3.14 26.01
CA GLY A 220 11.43 2.52 25.40
C GLY A 220 11.83 1.18 25.99
N LYS A 221 10.97 0.55 26.80
CA LYS A 221 11.17 -0.79 27.36
C LYS A 221 10.81 -1.84 26.29
N GLU A 222 11.66 -2.84 26.14
CA GLU A 222 11.44 -3.94 25.21
C GLU A 222 10.23 -4.79 25.61
N LEU A 223 9.39 -5.09 24.63
CA LEU A 223 8.17 -5.89 24.76
C LEU A 223 8.41 -7.35 24.33
N PRO A 224 7.66 -8.31 24.89
CA PRO A 224 7.67 -9.70 24.45
C PRO A 224 7.26 -9.89 22.99
N VAL A 225 7.70 -11.02 22.40
CA VAL A 225 7.28 -11.46 21.07
C VAL A 225 5.75 -11.53 20.96
N GLY A 226 5.21 -10.94 19.90
CA GLY A 226 3.76 -10.85 19.63
C GLY A 226 3.11 -9.57 20.15
N GLU A 227 3.74 -8.84 21.06
CA GLU A 227 3.22 -7.56 21.53
C GLU A 227 3.55 -6.42 20.56
N LYS A 228 2.65 -5.43 20.49
CA LYS A 228 2.72 -4.30 19.57
C LYS A 228 3.40 -3.11 20.23
N GLY A 229 4.41 -2.55 19.56
CA GLY A 229 5.13 -1.39 20.04
C GLY A 229 5.90 -0.70 18.93
N GLU A 230 6.76 0.25 19.29
CA GLU A 230 7.64 0.92 18.34
C GLU A 230 8.75 -0.03 17.87
N ILE A 231 8.98 -0.05 16.56
CA ILE A 231 10.10 -0.77 15.96
C ILE A 231 11.36 0.04 16.20
N VAL A 232 12.34 -0.55 16.88
CA VAL A 232 13.61 0.09 17.21
C VAL A 232 14.74 -0.80 16.72
N ILE A 233 15.70 -0.22 15.96
CA ILE A 233 16.76 -1.00 15.31
C ILE A 233 18.15 -0.45 15.60
N ARG A 234 19.16 -1.33 15.51
CA ARG A 234 20.57 -0.99 15.59
C ARG A 234 21.37 -1.79 14.56
N GLY A 235 22.23 -1.11 13.79
CA GLY A 235 23.07 -1.75 12.80
C GLY A 235 23.94 -0.76 12.02
N GLU A 236 24.88 -1.26 11.26
CA GLU A 236 25.78 -0.43 10.44
C GLU A 236 25.08 0.31 9.30
N ASN A 237 23.91 -0.14 8.90
CA ASN A 237 23.06 0.50 7.91
C ASN A 237 22.32 1.74 8.45
N VAL A 238 22.28 1.94 9.77
CA VAL A 238 21.61 3.09 10.38
C VAL A 238 22.38 4.38 10.12
N MET A 239 21.66 5.44 9.78
CA MET A 239 22.22 6.79 9.52
C MET A 239 23.02 7.33 10.69
N LYS A 240 23.94 8.26 10.43
CA LYS A 240 24.63 9.03 11.48
C LYS A 240 23.76 10.13 12.12
N GLY A 241 22.74 10.57 11.41
CA GLY A 241 21.83 11.64 11.85
C GLY A 241 21.30 12.47 10.71
N TYR A 242 20.41 13.40 11.02
CA TYR A 242 19.86 14.35 10.07
C TYR A 242 20.81 15.54 9.87
N TRP A 243 21.07 15.89 8.62
CA TRP A 243 21.97 16.97 8.27
C TRP A 243 21.51 18.31 8.87
N LYS A 244 22.38 18.98 9.66
CA LYS A 244 22.11 20.26 10.34
C LYS A 244 20.84 20.27 11.19
N ASN A 245 20.39 19.11 11.69
CA ASN A 245 19.22 19.00 12.56
C ASN A 245 19.52 18.08 13.75
N GLU A 246 20.31 18.62 14.68
CA GLU A 246 20.73 17.88 15.88
C GLU A 246 19.55 17.49 16.78
N LYS A 247 18.52 18.35 16.87
CA LYS A 247 17.33 18.06 17.67
C LYS A 247 16.63 16.80 17.15
N ALA A 248 16.29 16.78 15.86
CA ALA A 248 15.66 15.59 15.27
C ALA A 248 16.57 14.36 15.37
N THR A 249 17.90 14.52 15.27
CA THR A 249 18.84 13.42 15.43
C THR A 249 18.78 12.84 16.85
N ARG A 250 18.84 13.67 17.88
CA ARG A 250 18.73 13.20 19.28
C ARG A 250 17.38 12.58 19.60
N ASP A 251 16.30 13.11 19.03
CA ASP A 251 14.96 12.57 19.22
C ASP A 251 14.80 11.16 18.59
N THR A 252 15.54 10.89 17.51
CA THR A 252 15.41 9.67 16.72
C THR A 252 16.49 8.63 17.01
N LEU A 253 17.74 9.06 17.29
CA LEU A 253 18.87 8.19 17.63
C LEU A 253 19.19 8.30 19.13
N ARG A 254 19.01 7.22 19.87
CA ARG A 254 19.26 7.16 21.31
C ARG A 254 20.12 5.93 21.62
N ASP A 255 21.28 6.13 22.23
CA ASP A 255 22.22 5.07 22.64
C ASP A 255 22.55 4.09 21.50
N GLY A 256 22.71 4.60 20.27
CA GLY A 256 23.01 3.81 19.07
C GLY A 256 21.79 3.08 18.47
N TRP A 257 20.59 3.25 19.03
CA TRP A 257 19.35 2.73 18.51
C TRP A 257 18.56 3.77 17.72
N LEU A 258 18.06 3.38 16.57
CA LEU A 258 17.13 4.17 15.74
C LEU A 258 15.69 3.85 16.16
N TYR A 259 15.02 4.82 16.74
CA TYR A 259 13.58 4.82 17.01
C TYR A 259 12.86 5.21 15.71
N THR A 260 12.26 4.23 15.04
CA THR A 260 11.77 4.42 13.68
C THR A 260 10.50 5.28 13.58
N GLY A 261 9.78 5.40 14.69
CA GLY A 261 8.45 5.99 14.72
C GLY A 261 7.38 5.13 14.03
N ASP A 262 7.73 3.91 13.63
CA ASP A 262 6.80 2.93 13.05
C ASP A 262 6.41 1.90 14.11
N MET A 263 5.12 1.57 14.17
CA MET A 263 4.59 0.55 15.07
C MET A 263 4.57 -0.81 14.39
N GLY A 264 4.89 -1.86 15.14
CA GLY A 264 4.87 -3.21 14.64
C GLY A 264 4.99 -4.25 15.75
N TYR A 265 5.11 -5.50 15.34
CA TYR A 265 5.42 -6.65 16.22
C TYR A 265 6.14 -7.73 15.43
N ILE A 266 6.81 -8.63 16.15
CA ILE A 266 7.39 -9.86 15.57
C ILE A 266 6.54 -11.03 16.04
N ASP A 267 6.15 -11.92 15.13
CA ASP A 267 5.45 -13.14 15.50
C ASP A 267 6.41 -14.26 15.96
N HIS A 268 5.85 -15.34 16.52
CA HIS A 268 6.63 -16.49 17.01
C HIS A 268 7.42 -17.25 15.92
N GLU A 269 7.15 -16.98 14.64
CA GLU A 269 7.92 -17.53 13.51
C GLU A 269 9.04 -16.58 13.06
N GLY A 270 9.18 -15.40 13.69
CA GLY A 270 10.20 -14.39 13.41
C GLY A 270 9.86 -13.46 12.23
N PHE A 271 8.58 -13.36 11.83
CA PHE A 271 8.13 -12.42 10.83
C PHE A 271 7.75 -11.08 11.46
N LEU A 272 8.27 -9.99 10.90
CA LEU A 272 7.92 -8.63 11.28
C LEU A 272 6.58 -8.23 10.62
N TYR A 273 5.72 -7.61 11.41
CA TYR A 273 4.49 -6.96 10.95
C TYR A 273 4.57 -5.48 11.27
N VAL A 274 4.59 -4.64 10.24
CA VAL A 274 4.50 -3.18 10.37
C VAL A 274 3.04 -2.79 10.35
N LEU A 275 2.61 -1.98 11.30
CA LEU A 275 1.20 -1.59 11.48
C LEU A 275 0.92 -0.14 11.05
N GLY A 276 1.96 0.66 10.87
CA GLY A 276 1.87 2.08 10.48
C GLY A 276 2.73 2.97 11.35
N ARG A 277 2.67 4.30 11.13
CA ARG A 277 3.48 5.26 11.88
C ARG A 277 2.83 5.64 13.21
N PHE A 278 3.62 5.63 14.27
CA PHE A 278 3.18 5.99 15.62
C PHE A 278 2.54 7.39 15.66
N LYS A 279 3.14 8.37 14.97
CA LYS A 279 2.64 9.75 14.86
C LYS A 279 1.42 9.92 13.93
N SER A 280 1.11 8.91 13.14
CA SER A 280 -0.05 8.90 12.23
C SER A 280 -1.22 8.09 12.77
N LEU A 281 -1.03 7.43 13.93
CA LEU A 281 -2.11 6.68 14.55
C LEU A 281 -3.23 7.62 14.96
N LEU A 282 -4.43 7.20 14.68
CA LEU A 282 -5.62 7.79 15.24
C LEU A 282 -5.84 7.26 16.65
N ILE A 283 -6.38 8.08 17.51
CA ILE A 283 -6.64 7.74 18.91
C ILE A 283 -8.14 7.86 19.13
N GLY A 284 -8.79 6.76 19.46
CA GLY A 284 -10.20 6.75 19.85
C GLY A 284 -10.43 7.41 21.21
N ASP A 285 -11.67 7.69 21.56
CA ASP A 285 -12.07 8.22 22.85
C ASP A 285 -11.77 7.27 24.02
N ASP A 286 -11.68 5.96 23.74
CA ASP A 286 -11.25 4.91 24.67
C ASP A 286 -9.71 4.79 24.78
N GLY A 287 -8.95 5.62 24.06
CA GLY A 287 -7.48 5.57 24.02
C GLY A 287 -6.92 4.49 23.08
N GLU A 288 -7.77 3.72 22.37
CA GLU A 288 -7.30 2.77 21.39
C GLU A 288 -6.58 3.47 20.24
N LYS A 289 -5.40 2.94 19.87
CA LYS A 289 -4.58 3.45 18.77
C LYS A 289 -4.71 2.54 17.56
N TYR A 290 -5.01 3.11 16.39
CA TYR A 290 -5.16 2.37 15.14
C TYR A 290 -4.60 3.13 13.94
N SER A 291 -4.10 2.39 12.94
CA SER A 291 -3.57 2.99 11.71
C SER A 291 -4.71 3.37 10.77
N PRO A 292 -4.76 4.63 10.31
CA PRO A 292 -5.72 5.04 9.30
C PRO A 292 -5.38 4.52 7.89
N GLU A 293 -4.10 4.30 7.60
CA GLU A 293 -3.60 4.03 6.24
C GLU A 293 -4.25 2.81 5.61
N GLY A 294 -4.35 1.70 6.33
CA GLY A 294 -4.99 0.48 5.80
C GLY A 294 -6.49 0.64 5.52
N ILE A 295 -7.19 1.48 6.28
CA ILE A 295 -8.62 1.77 6.08
C ILE A 295 -8.80 2.68 4.88
N GLU A 296 -8.02 3.76 4.81
CA GLU A 296 -8.04 4.73 3.72
C GLU A 296 -7.74 4.07 2.38
N GLU A 297 -6.71 3.23 2.34
CA GLU A 297 -6.34 2.47 1.14
C GLU A 297 -7.43 1.48 0.74
N ALA A 298 -7.98 0.71 1.69
CA ALA A 298 -9.02 -0.25 1.39
C ALA A 298 -10.27 0.43 0.80
N ILE A 299 -10.71 1.55 1.36
CA ILE A 299 -11.87 2.29 0.86
C ILE A 299 -11.59 2.88 -0.52
N THR A 300 -10.46 3.57 -0.71
CA THR A 300 -10.13 4.19 -2.01
C THR A 300 -9.89 3.19 -3.12
N ASP A 301 -9.38 1.99 -2.79
CA ASP A 301 -9.14 0.94 -3.78
C ASP A 301 -10.42 0.30 -4.33
N HIS A 302 -11.45 0.20 -3.50
CA HIS A 302 -12.70 -0.43 -3.88
C HIS A 302 -13.78 0.57 -4.33
N SER A 303 -13.56 1.86 -4.09
CA SER A 303 -14.45 2.93 -4.50
C SER A 303 -13.97 3.60 -5.78
N PRO A 304 -14.69 3.51 -6.90
CA PRO A 304 -14.36 4.31 -8.09
C PRO A 304 -14.62 5.80 -7.89
N LEU A 305 -15.54 6.19 -6.99
CA LEU A 305 -15.94 7.57 -6.77
C LEU A 305 -15.03 8.35 -5.81
N ILE A 306 -14.17 7.67 -5.06
CA ILE A 306 -13.25 8.28 -4.09
C ILE A 306 -11.81 8.22 -4.64
N GLU A 307 -11.19 9.38 -4.86
CA GLU A 307 -9.82 9.47 -5.32
C GLU A 307 -8.81 9.43 -4.17
N GLN A 308 -9.09 10.21 -3.10
CA GLN A 308 -8.25 10.26 -1.91
C GLN A 308 -9.14 10.35 -0.67
N MET A 309 -8.63 9.83 0.44
CA MET A 309 -9.32 9.87 1.72
C MET A 309 -8.31 10.03 2.86
N MET A 310 -8.62 10.88 3.82
CA MET A 310 -7.85 11.02 5.06
C MET A 310 -8.78 10.87 6.25
N LEU A 311 -8.55 9.85 7.06
CA LEU A 311 -9.23 9.67 8.35
C LEU A 311 -8.62 10.57 9.42
N TYR A 312 -9.46 11.00 10.34
CA TYR A 312 -9.05 11.77 11.51
C TYR A 312 -9.80 11.31 12.75
N ASN A 313 -9.08 11.13 13.84
CA ASN A 313 -9.57 10.97 15.19
C ASN A 313 -8.44 11.33 16.16
N ASN A 314 -8.71 12.16 17.15
CA ASN A 314 -7.77 12.54 18.18
C ASN A 314 -8.47 12.59 19.55
N GLN A 315 -8.83 11.41 20.07
CA GLN A 315 -9.65 11.24 21.28
C GLN A 315 -11.07 11.77 21.14
N ASP A 316 -11.53 11.88 19.89
CA ASP A 316 -12.90 12.29 19.59
C ASP A 316 -13.85 11.08 19.67
N LYS A 317 -15.15 11.32 19.90
CA LYS A 317 -16.19 10.28 20.06
C LYS A 317 -16.31 9.31 18.89
N TYR A 318 -15.85 9.70 17.69
CA TYR A 318 -15.89 8.89 16.49
C TYR A 318 -14.87 9.37 15.45
N THR A 319 -14.49 8.46 14.60
CA THR A 319 -13.63 8.76 13.45
C THR A 319 -14.37 9.57 12.41
N THR A 320 -13.67 10.53 11.80
CA THR A 320 -14.18 11.38 10.71
C THR A 320 -13.29 11.23 9.47
N ALA A 321 -13.76 11.69 8.31
CA ALA A 321 -12.99 11.64 7.08
C ALA A 321 -13.08 12.92 6.25
N LEU A 322 -11.94 13.30 5.66
CA LEU A 322 -11.87 14.19 4.51
C LEU A 322 -11.82 13.32 3.25
N VAL A 323 -12.73 13.54 2.30
CA VAL A 323 -12.88 12.74 1.08
C VAL A 323 -12.71 13.62 -0.15
N ILE A 324 -11.78 13.28 -1.00
CA ILE A 324 -11.61 13.89 -2.32
C ILE A 324 -12.28 12.97 -3.34
N PRO A 325 -13.36 13.40 -3.99
CA PRO A 325 -14.05 12.59 -4.98
C PRO A 325 -13.31 12.55 -6.32
N ASN A 326 -13.47 11.45 -7.04
CA ASN A 326 -12.99 11.29 -8.40
C ASN A 326 -13.99 11.92 -9.39
N LYS A 327 -13.67 13.13 -9.86
CA LYS A 327 -14.56 13.91 -10.77
C LYS A 327 -14.93 13.14 -12.02
N ASP A 328 -13.99 12.47 -12.67
CA ASP A 328 -14.22 11.75 -13.93
C ASP A 328 -15.13 10.53 -13.70
N ALA A 329 -14.90 9.79 -12.64
CA ALA A 329 -15.74 8.66 -12.27
C ALA A 329 -17.17 9.09 -11.89
N MET A 330 -17.31 10.23 -11.20
CA MET A 330 -18.64 10.80 -10.90
C MET A 330 -19.42 11.17 -12.17
N VAL A 331 -18.74 11.75 -13.16
CA VAL A 331 -19.36 12.05 -14.48
C VAL A 331 -19.82 10.78 -15.18
N MET A 332 -18.99 9.73 -15.17
CA MET A 332 -19.37 8.45 -15.74
C MET A 332 -20.52 7.79 -14.99
N TRP A 333 -20.49 7.81 -13.65
CA TRP A 333 -21.55 7.30 -12.81
C TRP A 333 -22.87 8.03 -13.08
N ALA A 334 -22.84 9.36 -13.14
CA ALA A 334 -24.03 10.18 -13.42
C ALA A 334 -24.67 9.84 -14.79
N LYS A 335 -23.86 9.63 -15.83
CA LYS A 335 -24.35 9.21 -17.15
C LYS A 335 -25.04 7.84 -17.08
N THR A 336 -24.47 6.87 -16.37
CA THR A 336 -25.03 5.50 -16.27
C THR A 336 -26.31 5.46 -15.43
N HIS A 337 -26.49 6.40 -14.49
CA HIS A 337 -27.66 6.48 -13.60
C HIS A 337 -28.64 7.58 -13.99
N ASN A 338 -28.50 8.20 -15.18
CA ASN A 338 -29.33 9.29 -15.67
C ASN A 338 -29.45 10.46 -14.67
N GLN A 339 -28.34 10.82 -14.03
CA GLN A 339 -28.26 11.93 -13.08
C GLN A 339 -27.58 13.14 -13.72
N ASN A 340 -27.98 14.35 -13.28
CA ASN A 340 -27.35 15.60 -13.70
C ASN A 340 -26.65 16.26 -12.49
N LEU A 341 -25.31 16.26 -12.51
CA LEU A 341 -24.49 16.79 -11.40
C LEU A 341 -24.51 18.33 -11.32
N HIS A 342 -25.09 19.02 -12.29
CA HIS A 342 -25.34 20.48 -12.21
C HIS A 342 -26.65 20.81 -11.48
N GLN A 343 -27.47 19.82 -11.16
CA GLN A 343 -28.72 19.95 -10.43
C GLN A 343 -28.58 19.37 -9.01
N LEU A 344 -29.29 19.96 -8.03
CA LEU A 344 -29.27 19.55 -6.63
C LEU A 344 -29.53 18.05 -6.47
N LYS A 345 -30.57 17.53 -7.12
CA LYS A 345 -30.94 16.11 -7.05
C LYS A 345 -29.82 15.17 -7.49
N GLY A 346 -29.05 15.53 -8.52
CA GLY A 346 -27.90 14.73 -8.98
C GLY A 346 -26.72 14.83 -8.02
N GLN A 347 -26.53 16.00 -7.39
CA GLN A 347 -25.50 16.21 -6.36
C GLN A 347 -25.79 15.39 -5.11
N GLU A 348 -27.05 15.38 -4.65
CA GLU A 348 -27.51 14.54 -3.54
C GLU A 348 -27.31 13.06 -3.84
N ALA A 349 -27.71 12.60 -5.02
CA ALA A 349 -27.62 11.20 -5.41
C ALA A 349 -26.15 10.69 -5.41
N VAL A 350 -25.20 11.47 -5.90
CA VAL A 350 -23.79 11.05 -5.91
C VAL A 350 -23.16 11.11 -4.51
N LEU A 351 -23.58 12.02 -3.64
CA LEU A 351 -23.15 12.04 -2.23
C LEU A 351 -23.62 10.79 -1.48
N ILE A 352 -24.87 10.38 -1.68
CA ILE A 352 -25.43 9.14 -1.11
C ILE A 352 -24.63 7.92 -1.61
N GLU A 353 -24.25 7.89 -2.88
CA GLU A 353 -23.45 6.79 -3.43
C GLU A 353 -22.03 6.75 -2.82
N ILE A 354 -21.36 7.90 -2.67
CA ILE A 354 -20.06 7.97 -1.99
C ILE A 354 -20.16 7.44 -0.55
N GLU A 355 -21.20 7.84 0.18
CA GLU A 355 -21.42 7.32 1.53
C GLU A 355 -21.70 5.81 1.51
N ALA A 356 -22.52 5.33 0.56
CA ALA A 356 -22.80 3.90 0.40
C ALA A 356 -21.56 3.07 0.14
N GLU A 357 -20.61 3.56 -0.67
CA GLU A 357 -19.32 2.90 -0.93
C GLU A 357 -18.48 2.77 0.36
N ILE A 358 -18.42 3.81 1.18
CA ILE A 358 -17.77 3.78 2.49
C ILE A 358 -18.48 2.81 3.45
N ASN A 359 -19.81 2.84 3.46
CA ASN A 359 -20.62 1.99 4.32
C ASN A 359 -20.54 0.49 3.96
N GLN A 360 -19.98 0.11 2.78
CA GLN A 360 -19.68 -1.29 2.48
C GLN A 360 -18.72 -1.95 3.48
N TYR A 361 -17.96 -1.16 4.25
CA TYR A 361 -17.07 -1.65 5.30
C TYR A 361 -17.75 -1.76 6.68
N LYS A 362 -18.91 -1.14 6.86
CA LYS A 362 -19.71 -1.24 8.10
C LYS A 362 -20.46 -2.59 8.17
N SER A 363 -21.03 -2.87 9.33
CA SER A 363 -21.79 -4.10 9.56
C SER A 363 -22.90 -4.28 8.52
N GLY A 364 -22.96 -5.47 7.92
CA GLY A 364 -23.90 -5.77 6.83
C GLY A 364 -23.44 -5.40 5.42
N GLY A 365 -22.35 -4.65 5.28
CA GLY A 365 -21.76 -4.33 3.97
C GLY A 365 -20.89 -5.46 3.43
N LYS A 366 -20.54 -5.38 2.14
CA LYS A 366 -19.74 -6.39 1.41
C LYS A 366 -18.37 -6.68 2.04
N HIS A 367 -17.76 -5.67 2.65
CA HIS A 367 -16.46 -5.72 3.32
C HIS A 367 -16.60 -5.62 4.85
N GLY A 368 -17.81 -5.84 5.37
CA GLY A 368 -18.10 -5.78 6.80
C GLY A 368 -17.22 -6.75 7.61
N GLY A 369 -16.72 -6.27 8.76
CA GLY A 369 -15.83 -7.04 9.62
C GLY A 369 -14.33 -6.99 9.25
N GLN A 370 -13.96 -6.33 8.16
CA GLN A 370 -12.54 -6.13 7.81
C GLN A 370 -11.85 -5.19 8.82
N PHE A 371 -12.58 -4.20 9.31
CA PHE A 371 -12.14 -3.25 10.32
C PHE A 371 -13.17 -3.17 11.45
N PRO A 372 -12.75 -2.88 12.70
CA PRO A 372 -13.66 -2.55 13.77
C PRO A 372 -14.55 -1.35 13.41
N ALA A 373 -15.85 -1.42 13.69
CA ALA A 373 -16.82 -0.39 13.30
C ALA A 373 -16.46 1.02 13.79
N ARG A 374 -15.86 1.13 14.98
CA ARG A 374 -15.42 2.41 15.58
C ARG A 374 -14.24 3.08 14.88
N TRP A 375 -13.48 2.32 14.06
CA TRP A 375 -12.38 2.87 13.25
C TRP A 375 -12.87 3.50 11.96
N LEU A 376 -14.08 3.14 11.52
CA LEU A 376 -14.68 3.63 10.29
C LEU A 376 -15.30 5.02 10.50
N PRO A 377 -15.31 5.89 9.48
CA PRO A 377 -15.82 7.25 9.64
C PRO A 377 -17.33 7.27 9.84
N SER A 378 -17.77 8.08 10.81
CA SER A 378 -19.15 8.35 11.11
C SER A 378 -19.66 9.68 10.52
N ALA A 379 -18.74 10.56 10.14
CA ALA A 379 -19.03 11.81 9.44
C ALA A 379 -17.96 12.08 8.39
N ILE A 380 -18.34 12.69 7.27
CA ILE A 380 -17.51 12.86 6.08
C ILE A 380 -17.63 14.30 5.58
N ALA A 381 -16.48 14.93 5.29
CA ALA A 381 -16.43 16.19 4.55
C ALA A 381 -15.89 15.97 3.15
N ILE A 382 -16.61 16.42 2.16
CA ILE A 382 -16.15 16.43 0.76
C ILE A 382 -15.21 17.61 0.56
N ILE A 383 -14.02 17.32 0.04
CA ILE A 383 -12.99 18.31 -0.26
C ILE A 383 -12.85 18.40 -1.79
N PRO A 384 -13.13 19.57 -2.39
CA PRO A 384 -13.11 19.71 -3.86
C PRO A 384 -11.71 19.83 -4.43
N GLU A 385 -10.70 20.08 -3.60
CA GLU A 385 -9.30 20.22 -4.02
C GLU A 385 -8.50 18.97 -3.66
N ALA A 386 -7.85 18.35 -4.65
CA ALA A 386 -6.99 17.19 -4.44
C ALA A 386 -5.76 17.53 -3.60
N PHE A 387 -5.29 16.57 -2.78
CA PHE A 387 -3.98 16.65 -2.15
C PHE A 387 -2.90 16.39 -3.20
N THR A 388 -1.95 17.31 -3.32
CA THR A 388 -0.88 17.24 -4.32
C THR A 388 0.48 17.60 -3.73
N VAL A 389 1.54 17.28 -4.45
CA VAL A 389 2.90 17.73 -4.12
C VAL A 389 3.00 19.25 -4.25
N ASN A 390 2.33 19.83 -5.26
CA ASN A 390 2.39 21.27 -5.53
C ASN A 390 1.75 22.12 -4.42
N ASN A 391 0.65 21.65 -3.80
CA ASN A 391 0.05 22.35 -2.68
C ASN A 391 0.66 21.95 -1.31
N GLY A 392 1.69 21.06 -1.34
CA GLY A 392 2.44 20.62 -0.18
C GLY A 392 1.68 19.68 0.75
N LEU A 393 0.49 19.19 0.36
CA LEU A 393 -0.30 18.25 1.13
C LEU A 393 0.11 16.78 0.89
N LEU A 394 0.83 16.53 -0.22
CA LEU A 394 1.62 15.30 -0.42
C LEU A 394 3.11 15.63 -0.37
N ASN A 395 3.92 14.66 0.04
CA ASN A 395 5.36 14.73 -0.11
C ASN A 395 5.79 14.30 -1.54
N SER A 396 7.09 14.37 -1.85
CA SER A 396 7.66 13.99 -3.16
C SER A 396 7.40 12.53 -3.57
N THR A 397 7.08 11.66 -2.61
CA THR A 397 6.74 10.26 -2.83
C THR A 397 5.22 10.00 -2.92
N GLY A 398 4.40 11.06 -2.93
CA GLY A 398 2.95 10.97 -3.02
C GLY A 398 2.24 10.61 -1.71
N LYS A 399 2.94 10.59 -0.57
CA LYS A 399 2.32 10.32 0.75
C LYS A 399 1.73 11.58 1.36
N MET A 400 0.59 11.45 2.03
CA MET A 400 -0.09 12.53 2.72
C MET A 400 0.77 13.12 3.86
N VAL A 401 0.89 14.44 3.89
CA VAL A 401 1.49 15.18 4.99
C VAL A 401 0.38 15.57 5.98
N ARG A 402 -0.05 14.59 6.81
CA ARG A 402 -1.24 14.68 7.67
C ARG A 402 -1.30 15.96 8.51
N THR A 403 -0.18 16.37 9.10
CA THR A 403 -0.12 17.59 9.92
C THR A 403 -0.47 18.85 9.13
N LYS A 404 -0.04 18.95 7.87
CA LYS A 404 -0.39 20.07 7.00
C LYS A 404 -1.86 20.00 6.55
N ILE A 405 -2.37 18.79 6.26
CA ILE A 405 -3.78 18.60 5.89
C ILE A 405 -4.67 18.98 7.07
N VAL A 406 -4.39 18.48 8.28
CA VAL A 406 -5.13 18.83 9.49
C VAL A 406 -5.08 20.34 9.75
N GLY A 407 -3.92 20.98 9.60
CA GLY A 407 -3.78 22.44 9.75
C GLY A 407 -4.60 23.23 8.74
N ARG A 408 -4.61 22.80 7.46
CA ARG A 408 -5.35 23.46 6.37
C ARG A 408 -6.87 23.32 6.49
N TYR A 409 -7.34 22.16 6.95
CA TYR A 409 -8.77 21.81 7.03
C TYR A 409 -9.28 21.75 8.47
N LYS A 410 -8.61 22.50 9.39
CA LYS A 410 -8.93 22.48 10.83
C LYS A 410 -10.41 22.78 11.10
N ASP A 411 -10.96 23.80 10.44
CA ASP A 411 -12.36 24.23 10.65
C ASP A 411 -13.34 23.19 10.11
N GLN A 412 -13.07 22.58 8.96
CA GLN A 412 -13.87 21.51 8.40
C GLN A 412 -13.85 20.26 9.31
N ILE A 413 -12.69 19.90 9.84
CA ILE A 413 -12.54 18.78 10.77
C ILE A 413 -13.34 19.06 12.05
N ALA A 414 -13.29 20.27 12.60
CA ALA A 414 -14.05 20.65 13.77
C ALA A 414 -15.58 20.55 13.53
N LEU A 415 -16.06 20.98 12.35
CA LEU A 415 -17.45 20.86 11.96
C LEU A 415 -17.92 19.41 11.84
N LEU A 416 -17.04 18.45 11.52
CA LEU A 416 -17.39 17.02 11.41
C LEU A 416 -17.85 16.42 12.74
N HIS A 417 -17.63 17.07 13.86
CA HIS A 417 -18.08 16.64 15.19
C HIS A 417 -19.45 17.26 15.58
N SER A 418 -20.06 18.08 14.69
CA SER A 418 -21.42 18.57 14.88
C SER A 418 -22.46 17.49 14.53
N PRO A 419 -23.69 17.57 15.09
CA PRO A 419 -24.78 16.66 14.76
C PRO A 419 -25.13 16.66 13.27
N GLU A 420 -25.11 17.83 12.63
CA GLU A 420 -25.46 18.04 11.23
C GLU A 420 -24.47 17.38 10.27
N ALA A 421 -23.22 17.22 10.68
CA ALA A 421 -22.17 16.62 9.84
C ALA A 421 -22.37 15.12 9.62
N LYS A 422 -23.21 14.44 10.40
CA LYS A 422 -23.54 13.02 10.20
C LYS A 422 -24.45 12.80 8.99
N ASP A 423 -25.16 13.85 8.55
CA ASP A 423 -25.90 13.81 7.30
C ASP A 423 -24.94 14.13 6.14
N ILE A 424 -24.76 13.17 5.23
CA ILE A 424 -23.92 13.36 4.05
C ILE A 424 -24.43 14.51 3.16
N LEU A 425 -25.72 14.82 3.21
CA LEU A 425 -26.38 15.90 2.45
C LEU A 425 -26.29 17.27 3.14
N ASN A 426 -25.40 17.44 4.13
CA ASN A 426 -25.21 18.72 4.77
C ASN A 426 -24.76 19.83 3.78
N ALA A 427 -25.01 21.07 4.14
CA ALA A 427 -24.74 22.24 3.29
C ALA A 427 -23.27 22.34 2.83
N GLY A 428 -22.30 21.91 3.66
CA GLY A 428 -20.89 21.89 3.34
C GLY A 428 -20.56 20.94 2.18
N ASN A 429 -21.05 19.71 2.25
CA ASN A 429 -20.84 18.70 1.22
C ASN A 429 -21.54 19.07 -0.10
N LEU A 430 -22.77 19.55 -0.05
CA LEU A 430 -23.49 20.03 -1.24
C LEU A 430 -22.75 21.20 -1.90
N SER A 431 -22.24 22.16 -1.11
CA SER A 431 -21.44 23.27 -1.63
C SER A 431 -20.14 22.78 -2.28
N ALA A 432 -19.46 21.80 -1.69
CA ALA A 432 -18.24 21.23 -2.22
C ALA A 432 -18.45 20.53 -3.57
N ILE A 433 -19.51 19.71 -3.69
CA ILE A 433 -19.89 19.06 -4.96
C ILE A 433 -20.27 20.11 -6.01
N LYS A 434 -21.08 21.10 -5.66
CA LYS A 434 -21.42 22.20 -6.58
C LYS A 434 -20.18 22.88 -7.12
N LYS A 435 -19.18 23.17 -6.27
CA LYS A 435 -17.92 23.80 -6.67
C LYS A 435 -17.14 22.94 -7.68
N LEU A 436 -17.12 21.61 -7.54
CA LEU A 436 -16.46 20.69 -8.48
C LEU A 436 -17.00 20.76 -9.91
N PHE A 437 -18.30 21.07 -10.05
CA PHE A 437 -18.99 21.10 -11.36
C PHE A 437 -19.37 22.49 -11.83
N SER A 438 -19.00 23.55 -11.09
CA SER A 438 -19.25 24.97 -11.49
C SER A 438 -18.10 25.58 -12.29
N SER A 439 -17.00 24.83 -12.48
CA SER A 439 -15.80 25.25 -13.23
C SER A 439 -15.70 24.55 -14.57
#